data_95f10d851954e1f55a18bcec236b03d9
#
_entry.id   95f10d851954e1f55a18bcec236b03d9
#
_cell.length_a   1.000
_cell.length_b   1.000
_cell.length_c   1.000
_cell.angle_alpha   90.00
_cell.angle_beta   90.00
_cell.angle_gamma   90.00
#
_symmetry.space_group_name_H-M   'P 1'
#
loop_
_entity.id
_entity.type
_entity.pdbx_description
1 polymer ?
#
loop_
_entity_poly.entity_id
_entity_poly.type
_entity_poly.pdbx_seq_one_letter_code
_entity_poly.pdbx_strand_id
1 'polypeptide(L)'
;MLFAQVGFIVHLISFLDPVIGRNSAATAVALLTAMAVVGRVLFSTVIDRLNQRLASAISFASQALALVIIIHSRSEVVLIAACALFGFSVGNLITLPSLIVQREFDPRSFGVLISLLTAINQVTYAFGPGVIGLLRDASGSYALPFYGCIGLELAAGVLIMVRGHQAETSS
;
A
#
# COMPACT_ATOMS: atom_id res chain seq x y z
N MET A 1 2.50 3.76 6.20
CA MET A 1 1.85 3.15 5.05
C MET A 1 2.29 1.71 4.81
N LEU A 2 3.58 1.36 4.64
CA LEU A 2 4.04 -0.03 4.41
C LEU A 2 3.56 -1.02 5.49
N PHE A 3 3.51 -0.58 6.73
CA PHE A 3 2.93 -1.30 7.85
C PHE A 3 1.48 -1.73 7.59
N ALA A 4 0.64 -0.79 7.13
CA ALA A 4 -0.76 -1.04 6.81
C ALA A 4 -0.92 -2.00 5.64
N GLN A 5 -0.12 -1.81 4.57
CA GLN A 5 -0.16 -2.65 3.38
C GLN A 5 0.17 -4.12 3.67
N VAL A 6 1.30 -4.37 4.33
CA VAL A 6 1.74 -5.75 4.62
C VAL A 6 0.83 -6.39 5.66
N GLY A 7 0.45 -5.64 6.70
CA GLY A 7 -0.48 -6.11 7.70
C GLY A 7 -1.83 -6.51 7.10
N PHE A 8 -2.37 -5.71 6.20
CA PHE A 8 -3.60 -6.02 5.47
C PHE A 8 -3.44 -7.27 4.59
N ILE A 9 -2.40 -7.33 3.74
CA ILE A 9 -2.21 -8.44 2.80
C ILE A 9 -2.09 -9.79 3.53
N VAL A 10 -1.38 -9.84 4.64
CA VAL A 10 -1.21 -11.07 5.44
C VAL A 10 -2.53 -11.57 6.01
N HIS A 11 -3.42 -10.67 6.43
CA HIS A 11 -4.72 -11.01 7.00
C HIS A 11 -5.85 -11.13 5.97
N LEU A 12 -5.59 -10.80 4.70
CA LEU A 12 -6.61 -10.74 3.66
C LEU A 12 -7.34 -12.06 3.44
N ILE A 13 -6.61 -13.19 3.36
CA ILE A 13 -7.24 -14.51 3.22
C ILE A 13 -8.14 -14.81 4.41
N SER A 14 -7.66 -14.58 5.65
CA SER A 14 -8.43 -14.83 6.86
C SER A 14 -9.69 -13.95 6.96
N PHE A 15 -9.65 -12.78 6.34
CA PHE A 15 -10.81 -11.89 6.25
C PHE A 15 -11.81 -12.33 5.17
N LEU A 16 -11.32 -12.74 4.00
CA LEU A 16 -12.17 -13.09 2.86
C LEU A 16 -12.76 -14.51 2.94
N ASP A 17 -12.04 -15.47 3.53
CA ASP A 17 -12.44 -16.87 3.59
C ASP A 17 -13.87 -17.08 4.12
N PRO A 18 -14.29 -16.48 5.24
CA PRO A 18 -15.66 -16.62 5.75
C PRO A 18 -16.72 -15.92 4.88
N VAL A 19 -16.33 -15.05 3.95
CA VAL A 19 -17.25 -14.24 3.12
C VAL A 19 -17.49 -14.86 1.75
N ILE A 20 -16.41 -15.27 1.06
CA ILE A 20 -16.43 -15.75 -0.33
C ILE A 20 -15.85 -17.17 -0.50
N GLY A 21 -15.47 -17.80 0.60
CA GLY A 21 -14.83 -19.11 0.58
C GLY A 21 -13.35 -19.09 0.19
N ARG A 22 -12.65 -20.16 0.60
CA ARG A 22 -11.19 -20.24 0.54
C ARG A 22 -10.62 -20.14 -0.88
N ASN A 23 -11.28 -20.75 -1.87
CA ASN A 23 -10.81 -20.76 -3.26
C ASN A 23 -10.88 -19.35 -3.87
N SER A 24 -12.00 -18.66 -3.67
CA SER A 24 -12.18 -17.27 -4.14
C SER A 24 -11.28 -16.29 -3.40
N ALA A 25 -11.06 -16.48 -2.10
CA ALA A 25 -10.09 -15.70 -1.33
C ALA A 25 -8.66 -15.87 -1.85
N ALA A 26 -8.25 -17.11 -2.15
CA ALA A 26 -6.94 -17.38 -2.76
C ALA A 26 -6.81 -16.74 -4.15
N THR A 27 -7.86 -16.79 -4.97
CA THR A 27 -7.91 -16.12 -6.28
C THR A 27 -7.78 -14.60 -6.14
N ALA A 28 -8.46 -14.00 -5.15
CA ALA A 28 -8.37 -12.56 -4.87
C ALA A 28 -6.93 -12.15 -4.52
N VAL A 29 -6.23 -12.92 -3.69
CA VAL A 29 -4.83 -12.65 -3.32
C VAL A 29 -3.88 -12.87 -4.51
N ALA A 30 -4.10 -13.92 -5.30
CA ALA A 30 -3.32 -14.15 -6.51
C ALA A 30 -3.47 -12.99 -7.50
N LEU A 31 -4.70 -12.51 -7.71
CA LEU A 31 -4.98 -11.38 -8.60
C LEU A 31 -4.38 -10.08 -8.04
N LEU A 32 -4.47 -9.83 -6.73
CA LEU A 32 -3.82 -8.70 -6.07
C LEU A 32 -2.32 -8.70 -6.38
N THR A 33 -1.67 -9.85 -6.21
CA THR A 33 -0.22 -9.99 -6.45
C THR A 33 0.13 -9.79 -7.93
N ALA A 34 -0.64 -10.36 -8.84
CA ALA A 34 -0.46 -10.19 -10.28
C ALA A 34 -0.63 -8.71 -10.67
N MET A 35 -1.66 -8.05 -10.16
CA MET A 35 -1.90 -6.63 -10.42
C MET A 35 -0.83 -5.72 -9.81
N ALA A 36 -0.19 -6.11 -8.71
CA ALA A 36 0.96 -5.38 -8.17
C ALA A 36 2.16 -5.41 -9.12
N VAL A 37 2.40 -6.54 -9.80
CA VAL A 37 3.43 -6.64 -10.84
C VAL A 37 3.06 -5.78 -12.06
N VAL A 38 1.82 -5.89 -12.54
CA VAL A 38 1.31 -5.08 -13.67
C VAL A 38 1.43 -3.59 -13.36
N GLY A 39 0.96 -3.16 -12.19
CA GLY A 39 1.05 -1.77 -11.74
C GLY A 39 2.49 -1.26 -11.73
N ARG A 40 3.43 -2.06 -11.20
CA ARG A 40 4.85 -1.71 -11.17
C ARG A 40 5.44 -1.52 -12.57
N VAL A 41 5.16 -2.46 -13.48
CA VAL A 41 5.67 -2.39 -14.86
C VAL A 41 5.08 -1.19 -15.59
N LEU A 42 3.77 -1.00 -15.55
CA LEU A 42 3.11 0.12 -16.23
C LEU A 42 3.57 1.47 -15.65
N PHE A 43 3.67 1.57 -14.32
CA PHE A 43 4.09 2.81 -13.70
C PHE A 43 5.54 3.17 -14.04
N SER A 44 6.43 2.18 -14.10
CA SER A 44 7.83 2.41 -14.47
C SER A 44 8.00 3.02 -15.87
N THR A 45 7.09 2.77 -16.79
CA THR A 45 7.14 3.30 -18.17
C THR A 45 6.69 4.76 -18.28
N VAL A 46 5.90 5.24 -17.32
CA VAL A 46 5.29 6.60 -17.36
C VAL A 46 5.76 7.51 -16.22
N ILE A 47 6.49 6.98 -15.24
CA ILE A 47 6.89 7.71 -14.00
C ILE A 47 7.67 8.99 -14.29
N ASP A 48 8.48 9.01 -15.34
CA ASP A 48 9.30 10.17 -15.70
C ASP A 48 8.48 11.34 -16.25
N ARG A 49 7.26 11.07 -16.71
CA ARG A 49 6.32 12.06 -17.25
C ARG A 49 5.27 12.51 -16.22
N LEU A 50 5.17 11.83 -15.08
CA LEU A 50 4.17 12.10 -14.08
C LEU A 50 4.75 12.89 -12.90
N ASN A 51 3.92 13.72 -12.29
CA ASN A 51 4.21 14.27 -10.98
C ASN A 51 4.16 13.13 -9.95
N GLN A 52 5.35 12.68 -9.49
CA GLN A 52 5.50 11.53 -8.60
C GLN A 52 4.72 11.68 -7.29
N ARG A 53 4.57 12.92 -6.80
CA ARG A 53 3.83 13.22 -5.58
C ARG A 53 2.33 13.03 -5.78
N LEU A 54 1.80 13.54 -6.89
CA LEU A 54 0.38 13.37 -7.24
C LEU A 54 0.07 11.89 -7.50
N ALA A 55 0.93 11.20 -8.23
CA ALA A 55 0.79 9.78 -8.49
C ALA A 55 0.81 8.94 -7.19
N SER A 56 1.67 9.30 -6.23
CA SER A 56 1.69 8.66 -4.90
C SER A 56 0.40 8.92 -4.13
N ALA A 57 -0.07 10.17 -4.10
CA ALA A 57 -1.30 10.53 -3.40
C ALA A 57 -2.52 9.81 -3.99
N ILE A 58 -2.62 9.71 -5.32
CA ILE A 58 -3.68 8.96 -6.02
C ILE A 58 -3.58 7.46 -5.66
N SER A 59 -2.36 6.89 -5.61
CA SER A 59 -2.16 5.50 -5.22
C SER A 59 -2.60 5.23 -3.78
N PHE A 60 -2.32 6.12 -2.83
CA PHE A 60 -2.81 5.99 -1.46
C PHE A 60 -4.34 6.13 -1.37
N ALA A 61 -4.92 7.09 -2.07
CA ALA A 61 -6.37 7.27 -2.12
C ALA A 61 -7.08 6.04 -2.73
N SER A 62 -6.53 5.44 -3.78
CA SER A 62 -7.09 4.24 -4.39
C SER A 62 -6.96 3.00 -3.49
N GLN A 63 -5.89 2.88 -2.69
CA GLN A 63 -5.77 1.83 -1.68
C GLN A 63 -6.79 2.00 -0.56
N ALA A 64 -6.93 3.21 -0.04
CA ALA A 64 -7.94 3.52 0.97
C ALA A 64 -9.36 3.21 0.46
N LEU A 65 -9.67 3.59 -0.79
CA LEU A 65 -10.94 3.26 -1.44
C LEU A 65 -11.15 1.75 -1.58
N ALA A 66 -10.14 1.02 -2.02
CA ALA A 66 -10.20 -0.44 -2.12
C ALA A 66 -10.48 -1.09 -0.76
N LEU A 67 -9.81 -0.64 0.31
CA LEU A 67 -10.05 -1.11 1.69
C LEU A 67 -11.49 -0.83 2.14
N VAL A 68 -12.02 0.36 1.88
CA VAL A 68 -13.43 0.70 2.19
C VAL A 68 -14.38 -0.27 1.48
N ILE A 69 -14.16 -0.52 0.19
CA ILE A 69 -14.98 -1.47 -0.58
C ILE A 69 -14.88 -2.88 0.01
N ILE A 70 -13.67 -3.34 0.37
CA ILE A 70 -13.44 -4.68 0.94
C ILE A 70 -14.16 -4.85 2.28
N ILE A 71 -14.15 -3.84 3.14
CA ILE A 71 -14.82 -3.91 4.45
C ILE A 71 -16.35 -3.99 4.31
N HIS A 72 -16.93 -3.26 3.35
CA HIS A 72 -18.39 -3.10 3.24
C HIS A 72 -19.05 -4.04 2.24
N SER A 73 -18.31 -4.59 1.27
CA SER A 73 -18.88 -5.49 0.26
C SER A 73 -18.98 -6.94 0.76
N ARG A 74 -19.98 -7.65 0.22
CA ARG A 74 -20.15 -9.10 0.37
C ARG A 74 -20.18 -9.82 -0.99
N SER A 75 -20.14 -9.06 -2.07
CA SER A 75 -20.12 -9.61 -3.42
C SER A 75 -18.72 -10.09 -3.77
N GLU A 76 -18.61 -11.36 -4.17
CA GLU A 76 -17.34 -11.97 -4.58
C GLU A 76 -16.64 -11.18 -5.69
N VAL A 77 -17.38 -10.80 -6.73
CA VAL A 77 -16.84 -10.05 -7.88
C VAL A 77 -16.29 -8.70 -7.45
N VAL A 78 -17.02 -7.98 -6.58
CA VAL A 78 -16.62 -6.67 -6.07
C VAL A 78 -15.38 -6.79 -5.19
N LEU A 79 -15.31 -7.81 -4.34
CA LEU A 79 -14.14 -8.08 -3.48
C LEU A 79 -12.89 -8.40 -4.30
N ILE A 80 -13.01 -9.24 -5.32
CA ILE A 80 -11.90 -9.58 -6.22
C ILE A 80 -11.44 -8.33 -6.99
N ALA A 81 -12.36 -7.51 -7.51
CA ALA A 81 -12.03 -6.26 -8.19
C ALA A 81 -11.35 -5.25 -7.26
N ALA A 82 -11.81 -5.11 -6.02
CA ALA A 82 -11.18 -4.24 -5.03
C ALA A 82 -9.77 -4.73 -4.65
N CYS A 83 -9.55 -6.05 -4.53
CA CYS A 83 -8.21 -6.62 -4.33
C CYS A 83 -7.29 -6.33 -5.51
N ALA A 84 -7.79 -6.41 -6.74
CA ALA A 84 -7.03 -6.04 -7.94
C ALA A 84 -6.64 -4.56 -7.95
N LEU A 85 -7.57 -3.66 -7.60
CA LEU A 85 -7.32 -2.22 -7.47
C LEU A 85 -6.26 -1.92 -6.40
N PHE A 86 -6.37 -2.57 -5.23
CA PHE A 86 -5.39 -2.44 -4.15
C PHE A 86 -4.00 -2.90 -4.61
N GLY A 87 -3.91 -4.07 -5.23
CA GLY A 87 -2.66 -4.62 -5.75
C GLY A 87 -2.00 -3.70 -6.77
N PHE A 88 -2.76 -3.23 -7.76
CA PHE A 88 -2.25 -2.29 -8.77
C PHE A 88 -1.61 -1.05 -8.14
N SER A 89 -2.24 -0.49 -7.12
CA SER A 89 -1.77 0.71 -6.43
C SER A 89 -0.54 0.43 -5.54
N VAL A 90 -0.45 -0.74 -4.90
CA VAL A 90 0.71 -1.14 -4.08
C VAL A 90 1.96 -1.28 -4.93
N GLY A 91 1.84 -1.85 -6.14
CA GLY A 91 2.97 -2.04 -7.04
C GLY A 91 3.73 -0.75 -7.34
N ASN A 92 3.03 0.35 -7.46
CA ASN A 92 3.58 1.67 -7.77
C ASN A 92 4.42 2.25 -6.61
N LEU A 93 3.99 2.05 -5.37
CA LEU A 93 4.59 2.69 -4.19
C LEU A 93 5.89 2.04 -3.73
N ILE A 94 6.17 0.81 -4.13
CA ILE A 94 7.41 0.10 -3.75
C ILE A 94 8.62 0.69 -4.47
N THR A 95 8.45 1.19 -5.69
CA THR A 95 9.55 1.73 -6.52
C THR A 95 9.88 3.19 -6.24
N LEU A 96 8.91 3.98 -5.76
CA LEU A 96 9.06 5.42 -5.55
C LEU A 96 10.18 5.84 -4.59
N PRO A 97 10.39 5.22 -3.42
CA PRO A 97 11.46 5.61 -2.49
C PRO A 97 12.85 5.50 -3.13
N SER A 98 13.10 4.46 -3.89
CA SER A 98 14.39 4.24 -4.58
C SER A 98 14.65 5.32 -5.63
N LEU A 99 13.62 5.73 -6.37
CA LEU A 99 13.71 6.77 -7.39
C LEU A 99 13.94 8.15 -6.78
N ILE A 100 13.31 8.45 -5.64
CA ILE A 100 13.51 9.71 -4.91
C ILE A 100 14.95 9.79 -4.41
N VAL A 101 15.46 8.73 -3.78
CA VAL A 101 16.86 8.69 -3.32
C VAL A 101 17.84 8.87 -4.49
N GLN A 102 17.55 8.26 -5.62
CA GLN A 102 18.40 8.35 -6.82
C GLN A 102 18.46 9.77 -7.40
N ARG A 103 17.39 10.56 -7.25
CA ARG A 103 17.30 11.92 -7.78
C ARG A 103 17.81 13.01 -6.82
N GLU A 104 17.63 12.79 -5.52
CA GLU A 104 17.89 13.83 -4.50
C GLU A 104 19.25 13.70 -3.81
N PHE A 105 19.93 12.56 -3.93
CA PHE A 105 21.17 12.29 -3.20
C PHE A 105 22.33 11.92 -4.12
N ASP A 106 23.56 12.20 -3.64
CA ASP A 106 24.80 11.85 -4.33
C ASP A 106 24.87 10.33 -4.59
N PRO A 107 25.25 9.89 -5.82
CA PRO A 107 25.39 8.49 -6.18
C PRO A 107 26.29 7.66 -5.22
N ARG A 108 27.26 8.31 -4.58
CA ARG A 108 28.15 7.66 -3.62
C ARG A 108 27.42 7.23 -2.33
N SER A 109 26.37 7.94 -1.95
CA SER A 109 25.57 7.67 -0.75
C SER A 109 24.38 6.75 -1.04
N PHE A 110 24.08 6.48 -2.31
CA PHE A 110 22.90 5.73 -2.73
C PHE A 110 22.81 4.35 -2.05
N GLY A 111 23.89 3.58 -2.06
CA GLY A 111 23.91 2.23 -1.46
C GLY A 111 23.58 2.23 0.03
N VAL A 112 24.16 3.18 0.78
CA VAL A 112 23.94 3.30 2.24
C VAL A 112 22.51 3.73 2.54
N LEU A 113 21.99 4.72 1.79
CA LEU A 113 20.62 5.23 1.98
C LEU A 113 19.57 4.17 1.65
N ILE A 114 19.75 3.41 0.56
CA ILE A 114 18.84 2.33 0.19
C ILE A 114 18.90 1.19 1.22
N SER A 115 20.09 0.82 1.71
CA SER A 115 20.21 -0.20 2.75
C SER A 115 19.53 0.22 4.04
N LEU A 116 19.66 1.48 4.46
CA LEU A 116 19.01 2.01 5.65
C LEU A 116 17.47 2.04 5.48
N LEU A 117 16.99 2.54 4.33
CA LEU A 117 15.56 2.51 4.00
C LEU A 117 14.99 1.09 4.01
N THR A 118 15.73 0.13 3.43
CA THR A 118 15.32 -1.26 3.40
C THR A 118 15.27 -1.84 4.80
N ALA A 119 16.26 -1.57 5.65
CA ALA A 119 16.27 -2.04 7.04
C ALA A 119 15.07 -1.49 7.83
N ILE A 120 14.79 -0.20 7.74
CA ILE A 120 13.61 0.43 8.37
C ILE A 120 12.31 -0.20 7.87
N ASN A 121 12.21 -0.43 6.55
CA ASN A 121 11.05 -1.06 5.95
C ASN A 121 10.86 -2.50 6.45
N GLN A 122 11.92 -3.29 6.56
CA GLN A 122 11.84 -4.67 7.07
C GLN A 122 11.35 -4.74 8.51
N VAL A 123 11.85 -3.85 9.38
CA VAL A 123 11.34 -3.73 10.75
C VAL A 123 9.84 -3.39 10.75
N THR A 124 9.44 -2.41 9.93
CA THR A 124 8.04 -1.99 9.80
C THR A 124 7.14 -3.13 9.29
N TYR A 125 7.62 -3.92 8.34
CA TYR A 125 6.92 -5.08 7.81
C TYR A 125 6.73 -6.18 8.86
N ALA A 126 7.73 -6.42 9.68
CA ALA A 126 7.68 -7.46 10.70
C ALA A 126 6.58 -7.20 11.75
N PHE A 127 6.36 -5.95 12.11
CA PHE A 127 5.35 -5.58 13.12
C PHE A 127 3.93 -5.44 12.58
N GLY A 128 3.76 -5.14 11.29
CA GLY A 128 2.45 -4.90 10.68
C GLY A 128 1.41 -6.00 10.97
N PRO A 129 1.67 -7.25 10.56
CA PRO A 129 0.75 -8.34 10.78
C PRO A 129 0.46 -8.61 12.26
N GLY A 130 1.49 -8.52 13.12
CA GLY A 130 1.34 -8.73 14.56
C GLY A 130 0.38 -7.74 15.21
N VAL A 131 0.51 -6.45 14.90
CA VAL A 131 -0.38 -5.41 15.44
C VAL A 131 -1.81 -5.57 14.91
N ILE A 132 -1.99 -5.88 13.62
CA ILE A 132 -3.31 -6.13 13.05
C ILE A 132 -3.96 -7.36 13.70
N GLY A 133 -3.19 -8.41 13.93
CA GLY A 133 -3.66 -9.60 14.64
C GLY A 133 -4.10 -9.28 16.08
N LEU A 134 -3.28 -8.57 16.84
CA LEU A 134 -3.60 -8.14 18.20
C LEU A 134 -4.87 -7.25 18.26
N LEU A 135 -4.99 -6.30 17.36
CA LEU A 135 -6.18 -5.43 17.28
C LEU A 135 -7.43 -6.22 16.89
N ARG A 136 -7.30 -7.18 15.98
CA ARG A 136 -8.39 -8.09 15.63
C ARG A 136 -8.83 -8.95 16.81
N ASP A 137 -7.88 -9.51 17.54
CA ASP A 137 -8.18 -10.37 18.69
C ASP A 137 -8.81 -9.57 19.85
N ALA A 138 -8.35 -8.34 20.07
CA ALA A 138 -8.92 -7.45 21.06
C ALA A 138 -10.31 -6.92 20.71
N SER A 139 -10.57 -6.67 19.40
CA SER A 139 -11.87 -6.11 18.95
C SER A 139 -12.87 -7.16 18.46
N GLY A 140 -12.43 -8.42 18.30
CA GLY A 140 -13.25 -9.49 17.74
C GLY A 140 -13.56 -9.34 16.24
N SER A 141 -12.97 -8.35 15.55
CA SER A 141 -13.28 -8.01 14.16
C SER A 141 -12.07 -7.44 13.43
N TYR A 142 -12.02 -7.62 12.11
CA TYR A 142 -11.05 -6.96 11.23
C TYR A 142 -11.42 -5.51 10.90
N ALA A 143 -12.64 -5.05 11.22
CA ALA A 143 -13.08 -3.71 10.88
C ALA A 143 -12.17 -2.63 11.49
N LEU A 144 -11.92 -2.71 12.80
CA LEU A 144 -11.09 -1.73 13.50
C LEU A 144 -9.67 -1.62 12.94
N PRO A 145 -8.88 -2.70 12.81
CA PRO A 145 -7.54 -2.60 12.25
C PRO A 145 -7.54 -2.13 10.79
N PHE A 146 -8.52 -2.50 9.98
CA PHE A 146 -8.59 -2.07 8.58
C PHE A 146 -8.98 -0.59 8.45
N TYR A 147 -9.83 -0.04 9.31
CA TYR A 147 -10.04 1.41 9.39
C TYR A 147 -8.77 2.14 9.83
N GLY A 148 -7.98 1.56 10.71
CA GLY A 148 -6.65 2.06 11.05
C GLY A 148 -5.72 2.12 9.83
N CYS A 149 -5.73 1.08 8.98
CA CYS A 149 -4.98 1.07 7.73
C CYS A 149 -5.43 2.17 6.77
N ILE A 150 -6.76 2.37 6.61
CA ILE A 150 -7.32 3.47 5.79
C ILE A 150 -6.83 4.82 6.29
N GLY A 151 -6.88 5.06 7.61
CA GLY A 151 -6.39 6.30 8.22
C GLY A 151 -4.90 6.55 7.93
N LEU A 152 -4.07 5.53 8.02
CA LEU A 152 -2.63 5.60 7.71
C LEU A 152 -2.37 5.89 6.23
N GLU A 153 -3.13 5.28 5.31
CA GLU A 153 -3.01 5.53 3.87
C GLU A 153 -3.39 6.97 3.52
N LEU A 154 -4.51 7.46 4.06
CA LEU A 154 -4.96 8.83 3.83
C LEU A 154 -3.99 9.85 4.44
N ALA A 155 -3.50 9.61 5.66
CA ALA A 155 -2.49 10.46 6.29
C ALA A 155 -1.20 10.52 5.47
N ALA A 156 -0.75 9.39 4.92
CA ALA A 156 0.42 9.34 4.04
C ALA A 156 0.19 10.14 2.75
N GLY A 157 -1.01 10.03 2.14
CA GLY A 157 -1.39 10.82 0.97
C GLY A 157 -1.36 12.32 1.22
N VAL A 158 -1.91 12.77 2.34
CA VAL A 158 -1.90 14.19 2.74
C VAL A 158 -0.47 14.67 3.00
N LEU A 159 0.33 13.92 3.75
CA LEU A 159 1.71 14.30 4.08
C LEU A 159 2.58 14.49 2.83
N ILE A 160 2.41 13.65 1.82
CA ILE A 160 3.19 13.75 0.58
C ILE A 160 2.82 15.01 -0.23
N MET A 161 1.56 15.44 -0.16
CA MET A 161 1.08 16.65 -0.82
C MET A 161 1.53 17.93 -0.11
N VAL A 162 1.45 17.97 1.23
CA VAL A 162 1.83 19.15 2.03
C VAL A 162 3.31 19.47 1.92
N ARG A 163 4.20 18.48 2.01
CA ARG A 163 5.65 18.68 1.86
C ARG A 163 6.06 19.17 0.47
N GLY A 164 5.25 18.91 -0.55
CA GLY A 164 5.49 19.39 -1.91
C GLY A 164 5.36 20.90 -2.05
N HIS A 165 4.43 21.47 -1.35
CA HIS A 165 4.15 22.93 -1.42
C HIS A 165 5.26 23.77 -0.75
N GLN A 166 5.93 23.25 0.27
CA GLN A 166 7.02 23.94 0.97
C GLN A 166 8.34 24.00 0.16
N ALA A 167 8.59 23.04 -0.72
CA ALA A 167 9.79 23.02 -1.55
C ALA A 167 9.71 24.02 -2.73
N GLU A 168 8.49 24.30 -3.23
CA GLU A 168 8.28 25.28 -4.32
C GLU A 168 8.30 26.74 -3.82
N THR A 169 8.02 26.99 -2.55
CA THR A 169 8.01 28.35 -1.96
C THR A 169 9.38 28.78 -1.43
N SER A 170 10.39 27.89 -1.42
CA SER A 170 11.75 28.19 -0.93
C SER A 170 12.80 28.27 -2.05
N SER A 171 12.40 28.15 -3.31
CA SER A 171 13.22 28.37 -4.51
C SER A 171 12.86 29.67 -5.20
#